data_e0b2bd082b1b36ba0e79c380e278720d
#
_entry.id   e0b2bd082b1b36ba0e79c380e278720d
#
_cell.length_a   1.000
_cell.length_b   1.000
_cell.length_c   1.000
_cell.angle_alpha   90.00
_cell.angle_beta   90.00
_cell.angle_gamma   90.00
#
_symmetry.space_group_name_H-M   'P 1'
#
loop_
_entity.id
_entity.type
_entity.pdbx_description
1 polymer ?
#
loop_
_entity_poly.entity_id
_entity_poly.type
_entity_poly.pdbx_seq_one_letter_code
_entity_poly.pdbx_strand_id
1 'polypeptide(L)'
;MSVLTLLPLLTSAFGPAPLERSVQQCQKEQSAELRLACYDALGRVSATTAAPAADPTGWRLEKDALSGDLTLMRSVPPGATFSVACLNAITHIRVRMTLPWEGENVTATLDGVPASGNWFVRDKGRLLEFGRGLPAIDELKRWSGQHELTLTSDEGREVRIPLTGMGEAVKPLRQLCRW
;
A
#
# COMPACT_ATOMS: atom_id res chain seq x y z
N MET A 1 -49.91 -49.40 5.82
CA MET A 1 -48.50 -49.59 5.39
C MET A 1 -47.87 -48.23 5.28
N SER A 2 -47.25 -47.78 6.38
CA SER A 2 -46.59 -46.44 6.42
C SER A 2 -45.09 -46.62 6.20
N VAL A 3 -44.59 -46.00 5.16
CA VAL A 3 -43.16 -45.97 4.83
C VAL A 3 -42.55 -44.73 5.49
N LEU A 4 -41.76 -44.95 6.55
CA LEU A 4 -40.94 -43.92 7.18
C LEU A 4 -39.68 -43.70 6.32
N THR A 5 -39.59 -42.55 5.68
CA THR A 5 -38.39 -42.13 4.94
C THR A 5 -37.42 -41.48 5.94
N LEU A 6 -36.31 -42.15 6.27
CA LEU A 6 -35.19 -41.57 7.01
C LEU A 6 -34.42 -40.64 6.09
N LEU A 7 -34.39 -39.33 6.39
CA LEU A 7 -33.43 -38.38 5.82
C LEU A 7 -32.08 -38.54 6.51
N PRO A 8 -30.95 -38.67 5.78
CA PRO A 8 -29.62 -38.62 6.37
C PRO A 8 -29.28 -37.17 6.71
N LEU A 9 -28.95 -36.90 7.96
CA LEU A 9 -28.34 -35.67 8.45
C LEU A 9 -26.91 -35.56 7.84
N LEU A 10 -26.73 -34.68 6.87
CA LEU A 10 -25.43 -34.28 6.37
C LEU A 10 -24.76 -33.39 7.44
N THR A 11 -23.94 -34.00 8.28
CA THR A 11 -22.99 -33.24 9.14
C THR A 11 -21.90 -32.69 8.28
N SER A 12 -21.99 -31.39 7.93
CA SER A 12 -20.90 -30.64 7.33
C SER A 12 -19.76 -30.55 8.34
N ALA A 13 -18.70 -31.33 8.14
CA ALA A 13 -17.46 -31.19 8.87
C ALA A 13 -16.79 -29.88 8.43
N PHE A 14 -16.91 -28.84 9.23
CA PHE A 14 -16.08 -27.65 9.12
C PHE A 14 -14.63 -28.04 9.45
N GLY A 15 -13.84 -28.37 8.44
CA GLY A 15 -12.40 -28.55 8.60
C GLY A 15 -11.75 -27.18 8.87
N PRO A 16 -10.60 -27.13 9.58
CA PRO A 16 -9.88 -25.89 9.83
C PRO A 16 -9.57 -25.17 8.53
N ALA A 17 -9.66 -23.82 8.57
CA ALA A 17 -9.35 -22.96 7.43
C ALA A 17 -7.93 -23.22 6.88
N PRO A 18 -7.66 -23.00 5.59
CA PRO A 18 -6.36 -23.29 4.99
C PRO A 18 -5.19 -22.70 5.76
N LEU A 19 -5.33 -21.48 6.27
CA LEU A 19 -4.32 -20.80 7.06
C LEU A 19 -4.05 -21.49 8.40
N GLU A 20 -5.08 -21.93 9.11
CA GLU A 20 -4.94 -22.63 10.39
C GLU A 20 -4.15 -23.94 10.22
N ARG A 21 -4.39 -24.68 9.15
CA ARG A 21 -3.61 -25.89 8.83
C ARG A 21 -2.14 -25.58 8.58
N SER A 22 -1.85 -24.50 7.87
CA SER A 22 -0.48 -24.08 7.59
C SER A 22 0.25 -23.61 8.87
N VAL A 23 -0.43 -22.87 9.74
CA VAL A 23 0.11 -22.49 11.06
C VAL A 23 0.40 -23.72 11.92
N GLN A 24 -0.52 -24.68 11.98
CA GLN A 24 -0.31 -25.95 12.71
C GLN A 24 0.88 -26.76 12.15
N GLN A 25 1.13 -26.68 10.85
CA GLN A 25 2.28 -27.32 10.23
C GLN A 25 3.59 -26.66 10.70
N CYS A 26 3.66 -25.33 10.72
CA CYS A 26 4.82 -24.60 11.24
C CYS A 26 5.07 -24.91 12.73
N GLN A 27 4.03 -25.09 13.53
CA GLN A 27 4.16 -25.43 14.95
C GLN A 27 4.81 -26.79 15.21
N LYS A 28 4.74 -27.73 14.26
CA LYS A 28 5.35 -29.06 14.37
C LYS A 28 6.86 -29.04 14.09
N GLU A 29 7.40 -27.95 13.55
CA GLU A 29 8.82 -27.81 13.26
C GLU A 29 9.63 -27.69 14.56
N GLN A 30 10.58 -28.60 14.77
CA GLN A 30 11.37 -28.65 16.00
C GLN A 30 12.45 -27.61 16.08
N SER A 31 13.03 -27.25 14.93
CA SER A 31 14.03 -26.19 14.84
C SER A 31 13.37 -24.80 14.97
N ALA A 32 13.85 -23.99 15.90
CA ALA A 32 13.36 -22.62 16.09
C ALA A 32 13.55 -21.76 14.83
N GLU A 33 14.67 -21.91 14.13
CA GLU A 33 14.98 -21.18 12.91
C GLU A 33 14.05 -21.57 11.75
N LEU A 34 13.84 -22.89 11.53
CA LEU A 34 12.94 -23.38 10.49
C LEU A 34 11.48 -23.03 10.80
N ARG A 35 11.10 -23.07 12.08
CA ARG A 35 9.77 -22.66 12.51
C ARG A 35 9.53 -21.17 12.26
N LEU A 36 10.50 -20.31 12.54
CA LEU A 36 10.42 -18.88 12.24
C LEU A 36 10.32 -18.64 10.73
N ALA A 37 11.19 -19.27 9.94
CA ALA A 37 11.16 -19.19 8.48
C ALA A 37 9.81 -19.66 7.89
N CYS A 38 9.19 -20.68 8.49
CA CYS A 38 7.88 -21.18 8.10
C CYS A 38 6.78 -20.11 8.35
N TYR A 39 6.78 -19.46 9.52
CA TYR A 39 5.82 -18.38 9.80
C TYR A 39 6.04 -17.16 8.89
N ASP A 40 7.29 -16.79 8.63
CA ASP A 40 7.63 -15.70 7.71
C ASP A 40 7.16 -16.01 6.27
N ALA A 41 7.22 -17.27 5.86
CA ALA A 41 6.70 -17.70 4.56
C ALA A 41 5.17 -17.57 4.50
N LEU A 42 4.44 -17.91 5.56
CA LEU A 42 2.98 -17.74 5.64
C LEU A 42 2.60 -16.25 5.59
N GLY A 43 3.33 -15.38 6.26
CA GLY A 43 3.12 -13.94 6.21
C GLY A 43 3.27 -13.38 4.79
N ARG A 44 4.25 -13.87 4.03
CA ARG A 44 4.48 -13.47 2.63
C ARG A 44 3.37 -13.95 1.69
N VAL A 45 2.88 -15.18 1.87
CA VAL A 45 1.79 -15.75 1.06
C VAL A 45 0.47 -15.02 1.35
N SER A 46 0.21 -14.66 2.60
CA SER A 46 -0.99 -13.91 2.97
C SER A 46 -1.00 -12.48 2.38
N ALA A 47 0.18 -11.86 2.21
CA ALA A 47 0.32 -10.58 1.55
C ALA A 47 0.08 -10.66 0.02
N THR A 48 0.23 -11.85 -0.58
CA THR A 48 0.11 -12.04 -2.05
C THR A 48 -1.32 -12.40 -2.48
N THR A 49 -2.20 -12.83 -1.57
CA THR A 49 -3.52 -13.37 -1.91
C THR A 49 -4.65 -12.35 -2.03
N ALA A 50 -4.39 -11.09 -1.79
CA ALA A 50 -5.36 -10.02 -2.05
C ALA A 50 -4.73 -8.97 -2.98
N ALA A 51 -4.61 -9.28 -4.28
CA ALA A 51 -4.50 -8.21 -5.26
C ALA A 51 -5.86 -7.52 -5.31
N PRO A 52 -6.02 -6.32 -4.72
CA PRO A 52 -7.26 -5.58 -4.85
C PRO A 52 -7.48 -5.30 -6.32
N ALA A 53 -8.73 -5.39 -6.76
CA ALA A 53 -9.14 -5.04 -8.12
C ALA A 53 -8.51 -3.68 -8.46
N ALA A 54 -7.72 -3.63 -9.52
CA ALA A 54 -7.12 -2.38 -9.97
C ALA A 54 -8.26 -1.46 -10.38
N ASP A 55 -8.38 -0.33 -9.69
CA ASP A 55 -9.25 0.77 -10.10
C ASP A 55 -8.85 1.17 -11.54
N PRO A 56 -9.80 1.42 -12.46
CA PRO A 56 -9.51 1.90 -13.81
C PRO A 56 -8.62 3.15 -13.84
N THR A 57 -8.56 3.90 -12.74
CA THR A 57 -7.64 5.03 -12.56
C THR A 57 -6.20 4.61 -12.23
N GLY A 58 -5.92 3.32 -11.99
CA GLY A 58 -4.61 2.78 -11.65
C GLY A 58 -4.22 2.94 -10.17
N TRP A 59 -5.15 3.39 -9.32
CA TRP A 59 -4.95 3.45 -7.88
C TRP A 59 -5.29 2.10 -7.24
N ARG A 60 -4.49 1.70 -6.23
CA ARG A 60 -4.74 0.54 -5.38
C ARG A 60 -4.73 0.95 -3.92
N LEU A 61 -5.76 0.53 -3.20
CA LEU A 61 -5.86 0.71 -1.76
C LEU A 61 -5.52 -0.62 -1.08
N GLU A 62 -4.51 -0.60 -0.23
CA GLU A 62 -4.12 -1.75 0.58
C GLU A 62 -4.39 -1.45 2.06
N LYS A 63 -4.89 -2.46 2.77
CA LYS A 63 -5.11 -2.40 4.21
C LYS A 63 -4.22 -3.43 4.89
N ASP A 64 -3.43 -2.98 5.84
CA ASP A 64 -2.68 -3.88 6.70
C ASP A 64 -3.65 -4.65 7.62
N ALA A 65 -3.52 -5.97 7.63
CA ALA A 65 -4.45 -6.83 8.36
C ALA A 65 -4.26 -6.77 9.88
N LEU A 66 -3.08 -6.37 10.35
CA LEU A 66 -2.73 -6.35 11.77
C LEU A 66 -2.96 -4.98 12.38
N SER A 67 -2.41 -3.93 11.76
CA SER A 67 -2.52 -2.55 12.26
C SER A 67 -3.82 -1.86 11.84
N GLY A 68 -4.42 -2.31 10.74
CA GLY A 68 -5.56 -1.64 10.12
C GLY A 68 -5.17 -0.39 9.31
N ASP A 69 -3.88 -0.08 9.22
CA ASP A 69 -3.36 1.03 8.43
C ASP A 69 -3.75 0.92 6.96
N LEU A 70 -3.94 2.05 6.31
CA LEU A 70 -4.29 2.13 4.89
C LEU A 70 -3.16 2.75 4.08
N THR A 71 -2.87 2.16 2.94
CA THR A 71 -1.94 2.71 1.95
C THR A 71 -2.59 2.72 0.57
N LEU A 72 -2.72 3.90 -0.01
CA LEU A 72 -3.11 4.11 -1.39
C LEU A 72 -1.85 4.16 -2.25
N MET A 73 -1.78 3.36 -3.29
CA MET A 73 -0.59 3.23 -4.14
C MET A 73 -0.92 3.36 -5.61
N ARG A 74 0.07 3.86 -6.37
CA ARG A 74 0.04 3.91 -7.82
C ARG A 74 1.43 3.59 -8.37
N SER A 75 1.50 2.65 -9.33
CA SER A 75 2.72 2.38 -10.09
C SER A 75 2.99 3.53 -11.06
N VAL A 76 4.22 4.00 -11.09
CA VAL A 76 4.68 5.11 -11.94
C VAL A 76 5.84 4.61 -12.78
N PRO A 77 5.70 4.45 -14.10
CA PRO A 77 6.81 4.12 -14.99
C PRO A 77 7.88 5.22 -15.02
N PRO A 78 9.17 4.86 -15.20
CA PRO A 78 9.76 3.54 -15.35
C PRO A 78 10.33 2.97 -14.04
N GLY A 79 9.55 2.61 -13.05
CA GLY A 79 10.06 1.93 -11.85
C GLY A 79 10.01 2.79 -10.60
N ALA A 80 8.94 3.54 -10.44
CA ALA A 80 8.60 4.19 -9.18
C ALA A 80 7.22 3.70 -8.70
N THR A 81 6.98 3.84 -7.39
CA THR A 81 5.67 3.64 -6.78
C THR A 81 5.37 4.85 -5.90
N PHE A 82 4.35 5.59 -6.28
CA PHE A 82 3.81 6.66 -5.44
C PHE A 82 2.85 6.08 -4.41
N SER A 83 2.90 6.58 -3.18
CA SER A 83 2.01 6.15 -2.12
C SER A 83 1.59 7.28 -1.19
N VAL A 84 0.33 7.22 -0.76
CA VAL A 84 -0.23 7.99 0.34
C VAL A 84 -0.66 6.99 1.40
N ALA A 85 -0.16 7.12 2.62
CA ALA A 85 -0.46 6.18 3.68
C ALA A 85 -0.99 6.88 4.94
N CYS A 86 -1.91 6.22 5.61
CA CYS A 86 -2.32 6.55 6.98
C CYS A 86 -1.77 5.48 7.90
N LEU A 87 -0.66 5.79 8.58
CA LEU A 87 0.06 4.90 9.47
C LEU A 87 0.00 5.46 10.90
N ASN A 88 -0.55 4.71 11.83
CA ASN A 88 -0.74 5.17 13.21
C ASN A 88 -1.44 6.55 13.29
N ALA A 89 -2.48 6.75 12.47
CA ALA A 89 -3.22 8.01 12.33
C ALA A 89 -2.38 9.20 11.82
N ILE A 90 -1.22 8.95 11.21
CA ILE A 90 -0.37 9.98 10.59
C ILE A 90 -0.35 9.78 9.07
N THR A 91 -0.63 10.84 8.33
CA THR A 91 -0.58 10.83 6.86
C THR A 91 0.86 10.97 6.38
N HIS A 92 1.26 10.09 5.45
CA HIS A 92 2.57 10.09 4.79
C HIS A 92 2.41 10.14 3.28
N ILE A 93 3.32 10.86 2.60
CA ILE A 93 3.44 10.86 1.14
C ILE A 93 4.84 10.39 0.78
N ARG A 94 4.93 9.38 -0.08
CA ARG A 94 6.20 8.75 -0.44
C ARG A 94 6.25 8.33 -1.90
N VAL A 95 7.45 8.36 -2.47
CA VAL A 95 7.76 7.75 -3.76
C VAL A 95 8.91 6.77 -3.55
N ARG A 96 8.63 5.49 -3.75
CA ARG A 96 9.67 4.46 -3.72
C ARG A 96 10.22 4.26 -5.12
N MET A 97 11.54 4.25 -5.21
CA MET A 97 12.28 4.16 -6.47
C MET A 97 12.92 2.78 -6.64
N THR A 98 12.85 2.18 -7.82
CA THR A 98 13.60 0.97 -8.18
C THR A 98 15.09 1.29 -8.37
N LEU A 99 15.40 2.37 -9.08
CA LEU A 99 16.75 2.92 -9.21
C LEU A 99 16.88 4.12 -8.29
N PRO A 100 18.03 4.29 -7.61
CA PRO A 100 18.26 5.42 -6.73
C PRO A 100 18.01 6.77 -7.42
N TRP A 101 17.47 7.71 -6.68
CA TRP A 101 17.37 9.12 -7.09
C TRP A 101 18.76 9.72 -7.19
N GLU A 102 18.96 10.55 -8.19
CA GLU A 102 20.22 11.22 -8.47
C GLU A 102 20.18 12.62 -7.86
N GLY A 103 21.22 12.98 -7.09
CA GLY A 103 21.28 14.25 -6.37
C GLY A 103 20.59 14.25 -5.00
N GLU A 104 20.71 15.38 -4.32
CA GLU A 104 20.20 15.55 -2.95
C GLU A 104 18.88 16.32 -2.89
N ASN A 105 18.57 17.08 -3.96
CA ASN A 105 17.39 17.92 -4.02
C ASN A 105 16.30 17.29 -4.90
N VAL A 106 15.08 17.70 -4.63
CA VAL A 106 13.90 17.36 -5.41
C VAL A 106 13.11 18.63 -5.64
N THR A 107 12.98 19.03 -6.88
CA THR A 107 12.04 20.08 -7.28
C THR A 107 10.72 19.46 -7.69
N ALA A 108 9.62 20.13 -7.41
CA ALA A 108 8.29 19.63 -7.74
C ALA A 108 7.52 20.66 -8.57
N THR A 109 6.79 20.18 -9.56
CA THR A 109 5.80 20.96 -10.29
C THR A 109 4.46 20.24 -10.28
N LEU A 110 3.38 21.01 -10.25
CA LEU A 110 2.00 20.51 -10.29
C LEU A 110 1.35 21.10 -11.54
N ASP A 111 0.98 20.24 -12.48
CA ASP A 111 0.53 20.66 -13.83
C ASP A 111 1.48 21.69 -14.49
N GLY A 112 2.80 21.50 -14.31
CA GLY A 112 3.84 22.39 -14.84
C GLY A 112 4.09 23.68 -14.04
N VAL A 113 3.32 23.93 -12.98
CA VAL A 113 3.52 25.09 -12.09
C VAL A 113 4.39 24.68 -10.89
N PRO A 114 5.42 25.45 -10.51
CA PRO A 114 6.23 25.12 -9.35
C PRO A 114 5.39 24.90 -8.09
N ALA A 115 5.55 23.74 -7.46
CA ALA A 115 4.87 23.38 -6.23
C ALA A 115 5.78 23.68 -5.03
N SER A 116 5.19 24.26 -3.99
CA SER A 116 5.87 24.46 -2.71
C SER A 116 5.89 23.15 -1.93
N GLY A 117 6.93 22.94 -1.13
CA GLY A 117 7.05 21.82 -0.21
C GLY A 117 8.45 21.20 -0.25
N ASN A 118 8.79 20.52 0.84
CA ASN A 118 10.10 19.92 0.98
C ASN A 118 10.00 18.40 0.79
N TRP A 119 10.63 17.93 -0.27
CA TRP A 119 10.90 16.54 -0.49
C TRP A 119 12.25 16.17 0.10
N PHE A 120 12.32 15.01 0.73
CA PHE A 120 13.53 14.49 1.34
C PHE A 120 13.96 13.22 0.62
N VAL A 121 15.23 13.17 0.21
CA VAL A 121 15.85 11.96 -0.33
C VAL A 121 16.26 11.08 0.84
N ARG A 122 15.77 9.86 0.88
CA ARG A 122 15.97 8.88 1.96
C ARG A 122 16.42 7.54 1.39
N ASP A 123 16.85 6.64 2.27
CA ASP A 123 17.20 5.27 1.92
C ASP A 123 18.15 5.19 0.70
N LYS A 124 19.22 5.99 0.74
CA LYS A 124 20.23 6.07 -0.33
C LYS A 124 19.60 6.33 -1.71
N GLY A 125 18.66 7.25 -1.78
CA GLY A 125 17.95 7.62 -3.01
C GLY A 125 16.79 6.70 -3.39
N ARG A 126 16.50 5.64 -2.64
CA ARG A 126 15.41 4.72 -2.96
C ARG A 126 14.04 5.16 -2.46
N LEU A 127 14.00 6.21 -1.65
CA LEU A 127 12.77 6.77 -1.11
C LEU A 127 12.80 8.30 -1.17
N LEU A 128 11.80 8.88 -1.82
CA LEU A 128 11.48 10.29 -1.70
C LEU A 128 10.32 10.43 -0.72
N GLU A 129 10.47 11.25 0.29
CA GLU A 129 9.44 11.49 1.31
C GLU A 129 9.09 12.98 1.34
N PHE A 130 7.82 13.27 1.12
CA PHE A 130 7.26 14.59 1.38
C PHE A 130 6.78 14.61 2.80
N GLY A 131 7.31 15.27 3.70
CA GLY A 131 6.81 15.44 5.05
C GLY A 131 5.75 14.44 5.55
N ARG A 132 5.21 14.68 6.72
CA ARG A 132 4.15 13.84 7.31
C ARG A 132 3.19 14.68 8.15
N GLY A 133 2.00 14.13 8.46
CA GLY A 133 0.98 14.81 9.25
C GLY A 133 0.39 16.01 8.51
N LEU A 134 0.26 17.15 9.16
CA LEU A 134 -0.39 18.35 8.62
C LEU A 134 0.22 18.84 7.29
N PRO A 135 1.55 18.94 7.13
CA PRO A 135 2.11 19.35 5.83
C PRO A 135 1.73 18.42 4.68
N ALA A 136 1.70 17.11 4.92
CA ALA A 136 1.27 16.13 3.91
C ALA A 136 -0.21 16.26 3.58
N ILE A 137 -1.05 16.49 4.60
CA ILE A 137 -2.49 16.69 4.45
C ILE A 137 -2.79 17.94 3.62
N ASP A 138 -2.14 19.06 3.93
CA ASP A 138 -2.36 20.32 3.24
C ASP A 138 -1.94 20.24 1.78
N GLU A 139 -0.88 19.48 1.50
CA GLU A 139 -0.42 19.27 0.15
C GLU A 139 -1.37 18.36 -0.64
N LEU A 140 -1.86 17.27 -0.05
CA LEU A 140 -2.86 16.39 -0.69
C LEU A 140 -4.16 17.15 -1.02
N LYS A 141 -4.55 18.12 -0.21
CA LYS A 141 -5.69 18.99 -0.50
C LYS A 141 -5.44 19.87 -1.73
N ARG A 142 -4.21 20.40 -1.88
CA ARG A 142 -3.83 21.20 -3.07
C ARG A 142 -3.76 20.36 -4.34
N TRP A 143 -3.35 19.09 -4.24
CA TRP A 143 -3.29 18.18 -5.38
C TRP A 143 -4.66 17.67 -5.82
N SER A 144 -5.69 17.87 -4.99
CA SER A 144 -7.06 17.47 -5.31
C SER A 144 -7.57 18.26 -6.53
N GLY A 145 -7.88 17.53 -7.61
CA GLY A 145 -8.32 18.15 -8.87
C GLY A 145 -7.20 18.48 -9.86
N GLN A 146 -5.94 18.27 -9.49
CA GLN A 146 -4.80 18.38 -10.39
C GLN A 146 -4.57 17.07 -11.17
N HIS A 147 -3.80 17.15 -12.26
CA HIS A 147 -3.63 16.02 -13.18
C HIS A 147 -2.29 15.31 -13.01
N GLU A 148 -1.20 16.07 -12.79
CA GLU A 148 0.14 15.51 -12.75
C GLU A 148 1.02 16.23 -11.73
N LEU A 149 1.74 15.43 -10.93
CA LEU A 149 2.87 15.89 -10.11
C LEU A 149 4.16 15.41 -10.77
N THR A 150 5.04 16.32 -11.12
CA THR A 150 6.39 16.01 -11.64
C THR A 150 7.43 16.31 -10.59
N LEU A 151 8.28 15.33 -10.30
CA LEU A 151 9.45 15.47 -9.43
C LEU A 151 10.69 15.46 -10.30
N THR A 152 11.59 16.44 -10.14
CA THR A 152 12.80 16.58 -10.93
C THR A 152 14.02 16.63 -10.02
N SER A 153 15.07 15.86 -10.36
CA SER A 153 16.34 15.85 -9.65
C SER A 153 17.27 16.98 -10.12
N ASP A 154 18.35 17.22 -9.36
CA ASP A 154 19.41 18.16 -9.75
C ASP A 154 20.06 17.80 -11.10
N GLU A 155 20.04 16.51 -11.47
CA GLU A 155 20.61 16.00 -12.73
C GLU A 155 19.58 15.91 -13.87
N GLY A 156 18.36 16.41 -13.65
CA GLY A 156 17.30 16.47 -14.65
C GLY A 156 16.49 15.19 -14.81
N ARG A 157 16.64 14.19 -13.93
CA ARG A 157 15.78 13.02 -13.93
C ARG A 157 14.37 13.39 -13.47
N GLU A 158 13.37 12.96 -14.22
CA GLU A 158 11.96 13.22 -13.91
C GLU A 158 11.19 11.96 -13.52
N VAL A 159 10.29 12.13 -12.55
CA VAL A 159 9.26 11.16 -12.20
C VAL A 159 7.91 11.86 -12.30
N ARG A 160 7.08 11.44 -13.26
CA ARG A 160 5.76 12.02 -13.52
C ARG A 160 4.69 11.13 -12.92
N ILE A 161 3.96 11.67 -11.96
CA ILE A 161 2.97 10.96 -11.16
C ILE A 161 1.58 11.45 -11.58
N PRO A 162 0.80 10.63 -12.31
CA PRO A 162 -0.57 11.02 -12.66
C PRO A 162 -1.44 11.07 -11.40
N LEU A 163 -2.15 12.17 -11.17
CA LEU A 163 -3.02 12.39 -10.02
C LEU A 163 -4.51 12.15 -10.31
N THR A 164 -4.85 11.87 -11.56
CA THR A 164 -6.24 11.62 -11.97
C THR A 164 -6.88 10.54 -11.10
N GLY A 165 -8.06 10.80 -10.55
CA GLY A 165 -8.80 9.90 -9.66
C GLY A 165 -8.31 9.90 -8.21
N MET A 166 -7.22 10.58 -7.85
CA MET A 166 -6.67 10.58 -6.49
C MET A 166 -7.68 11.12 -5.46
N GLY A 167 -8.43 12.16 -5.81
CA GLY A 167 -9.40 12.79 -4.89
C GLY A 167 -10.46 11.82 -4.38
N GLU A 168 -10.91 10.90 -5.22
CA GLU A 168 -11.85 9.83 -4.83
C GLU A 168 -11.11 8.70 -4.10
N ALA A 169 -9.98 8.26 -4.65
CA ALA A 169 -9.21 7.14 -4.11
C ALA A 169 -8.67 7.38 -2.69
N VAL A 170 -8.39 8.64 -2.33
CA VAL A 170 -7.86 9.02 -1.00
C VAL A 170 -8.92 9.10 0.10
N LYS A 171 -10.21 9.07 -0.22
CA LYS A 171 -11.30 9.21 0.77
C LYS A 171 -11.21 8.25 1.95
N PRO A 172 -10.92 6.95 1.78
CA PRO A 172 -10.78 6.04 2.92
C PRO A 172 -9.64 6.43 3.87
N LEU A 173 -8.51 6.94 3.33
CA LEU A 173 -7.39 7.42 4.14
C LEU A 173 -7.78 8.67 4.94
N ARG A 174 -8.55 9.58 4.32
CA ARG A 174 -9.05 10.79 4.99
C ARG A 174 -9.91 10.44 6.19
N GLN A 175 -10.78 9.44 6.04
CA GLN A 175 -11.63 8.95 7.14
C GLN A 175 -10.79 8.35 8.27
N LEU A 176 -9.79 7.51 7.95
CA LEU A 176 -8.93 6.87 8.92
C LEU A 176 -8.02 7.88 9.65
N CYS A 177 -7.37 8.77 8.90
CA CYS A 177 -6.48 9.81 9.42
C CYS A 177 -7.22 11.08 9.89
N ARG A 178 -8.55 11.14 9.79
CA ARG A 178 -9.44 12.21 10.30
C ARG A 178 -9.09 13.62 9.79
N TRP A 179 -9.01 13.81 8.48
CA TRP A 179 -8.74 15.12 7.87
C TRP A 179 -9.57 15.41 6.60
#